data_07de15f24e4f87067a168019ec307ee2
#
_entry.id   07de15f24e4f87067a168019ec307ee2
#
_cell.length_a   1.000
_cell.length_b   1.000
_cell.length_c   1.000
_cell.angle_alpha   90.00
_cell.angle_beta   90.00
_cell.angle_gamma   90.00
#
_symmetry.space_group_name_H-M   'P 1'
#
loop_
_entity.id
_entity.type
_entity.pdbx_description
1 polymer ?
#
loop_
_entity_poly.entity_id
_entity_poly.type
_entity_poly.pdbx_seq_one_letter_code
_entity_poly.pdbx_strand_id
1 'polypeptide(L)'
;MTAYQYLSTFYVLPAVIALLGSYMICREEQEDTLKSLRLVPVDEAKLTVVKMIVAMVFSILIYLLLFVITFAVEAIMHFGTLSIQTVWGFLFTYFVNGIGVFLAISPIVALVARIKKGYWLALVFTEIYSFAGLFASMSETLKTVYPITAVFQLSGYYEATIGNKAASLVILIVCMVLAVLILNGLSRKNKKSIY
;
A
#
# COMPACT_ATOMS: atom_id res chain seq x y z
N MET A 1 18.63 6.64 -7.28
CA MET A 1 17.57 7.23 -6.44
C MET A 1 18.21 8.11 -5.39
N THR A 2 17.82 9.37 -5.28
CA THR A 2 18.34 10.28 -4.26
C THR A 2 17.78 9.93 -2.88
N ALA A 3 18.46 10.32 -1.78
CA ALA A 3 17.98 10.05 -0.42
C ALA A 3 16.56 10.59 -0.16
N TYR A 4 16.20 11.72 -0.77
CA TYR A 4 14.86 12.31 -0.66
C TYR A 4 13.77 11.45 -1.32
N GLN A 5 14.07 10.84 -2.44
CA GLN A 5 13.14 9.93 -3.14
C GLN A 5 12.91 8.67 -2.31
N TYR A 6 13.95 8.15 -1.67
CA TYR A 6 13.82 7.01 -0.78
C TYR A 6 12.91 7.33 0.41
N LEU A 7 13.14 8.46 1.08
CA LEU A 7 12.31 8.87 2.21
C LEU A 7 10.85 9.08 1.84
N SER A 8 10.57 9.77 0.74
CA SER A 8 9.19 9.99 0.29
C SER A 8 8.49 8.66 -0.07
N THR A 9 9.17 7.76 -0.76
CA THR A 9 8.64 6.47 -1.18
C THR A 9 8.41 5.54 0.02
N PHE A 10 9.25 5.62 1.04
CA PHE A 10 9.24 4.71 2.18
C PHE A 10 8.30 5.16 3.30
N TYR A 11 8.15 6.47 3.52
CA TYR A 11 7.35 7.03 4.61
C TYR A 11 6.10 7.73 4.13
N VAL A 12 6.27 8.79 3.35
CA VAL A 12 5.17 9.70 3.03
C VAL A 12 4.09 9.00 2.21
N LEU A 13 4.48 8.28 1.15
CA LEU A 13 3.50 7.66 0.26
C LEU A 13 2.71 6.51 0.92
N PRO A 14 3.34 5.56 1.66
CA PRO A 14 2.58 4.55 2.39
C PRO A 14 1.56 5.15 3.36
N ALA A 15 1.93 6.21 4.10
CA ALA A 15 1.05 6.89 5.04
C ALA A 15 -0.13 7.57 4.34
N VAL A 16 0.09 8.28 3.23
CA VAL A 16 -0.96 8.91 2.45
C VAL A 16 -1.92 7.88 1.86
N ILE A 17 -1.39 6.77 1.32
CA ILE A 17 -2.21 5.69 0.75
C ILE A 17 -3.03 4.99 1.84
N ALA A 18 -2.44 4.73 3.01
CA ALA A 18 -3.14 4.14 4.14
C ALA A 18 -4.24 5.05 4.68
N LEU A 19 -3.97 6.36 4.78
CA LEU A 19 -4.94 7.36 5.20
C LEU A 19 -6.13 7.40 4.25
N LEU A 20 -5.87 7.49 2.95
CA LEU A 20 -6.90 7.55 1.92
C LEU A 20 -7.72 6.26 1.87
N GLY A 21 -7.07 5.10 1.85
CA GLY A 21 -7.76 3.80 1.84
C GLY A 21 -8.67 3.63 3.06
N SER A 22 -8.17 3.99 4.25
CA SER A 22 -8.97 3.94 5.48
C SER A 22 -10.07 4.97 5.52
N TYR A 23 -9.84 6.19 5.01
CA TYR A 23 -10.87 7.21 4.87
C TYR A 23 -12.04 6.74 4.00
N MET A 24 -11.73 6.19 2.83
CA MET A 24 -12.76 5.67 1.91
C MET A 24 -13.63 4.57 2.54
N ILE A 25 -13.05 3.74 3.42
CA ILE A 25 -13.79 2.67 4.09
C ILE A 25 -14.59 3.20 5.28
N CYS A 26 -14.00 4.08 6.09
CA CYS A 26 -14.61 4.57 7.33
C CYS A 26 -15.63 5.70 7.11
N ARG A 27 -15.56 6.41 5.98
CA ARG A 27 -16.40 7.59 5.70
C ARG A 27 -17.89 7.29 5.79
N GLU A 28 -18.35 6.21 5.20
CA GLU A 28 -19.77 5.85 5.19
C GLU A 28 -20.34 5.60 6.59
N GLU A 29 -19.49 5.16 7.49
CA GLU A 29 -19.87 4.92 8.88
C GLU A 29 -19.94 6.24 9.68
N GLN A 30 -19.02 7.16 9.39
CA GLN A 30 -18.97 8.47 10.05
C GLN A 30 -20.09 9.41 9.59
N GLU A 31 -20.51 9.31 8.34
CA GLU A 31 -21.57 10.14 7.74
C GLU A 31 -22.98 9.55 7.92
N ASP A 32 -23.16 8.46 8.72
CA ASP A 32 -24.44 7.74 8.91
C ASP A 32 -25.09 7.23 7.59
N THR A 33 -24.37 7.32 6.47
CA THR A 33 -24.86 6.89 5.14
C THR A 33 -25.00 5.36 5.05
N LEU A 34 -24.35 4.62 5.94
CA LEU A 34 -24.53 3.16 6.07
C LEU A 34 -25.97 2.75 6.33
N LYS A 35 -26.76 3.58 7.05
CA LYS A 35 -28.18 3.28 7.29
C LYS A 35 -28.99 3.29 6.00
N SER A 36 -28.70 4.24 5.11
CA SER A 36 -29.34 4.35 3.79
C SER A 36 -28.88 3.25 2.83
N LEU A 37 -27.59 2.87 2.88
CA LEU A 37 -27.03 1.78 2.10
C LEU A 37 -27.60 0.41 2.50
N ARG A 38 -27.96 0.20 3.75
CA ARG A 38 -28.59 -1.03 4.24
C ARG A 38 -30.02 -1.24 3.73
N LEU A 39 -30.67 -0.21 3.20
CA LEU A 39 -31.97 -0.32 2.54
C LEU A 39 -31.86 -0.95 1.14
N VAL A 40 -30.66 -0.94 0.56
CA VAL A 40 -30.34 -1.60 -0.70
C VAL A 40 -29.66 -2.94 -0.38
N PRO A 41 -29.99 -4.06 -1.01
CA PRO A 41 -29.38 -5.36 -0.72
C PRO A 41 -27.95 -5.45 -1.30
N VAL A 42 -27.05 -4.59 -0.81
CA VAL A 42 -25.62 -4.57 -1.18
C VAL A 42 -24.83 -5.29 -0.10
N ASP A 43 -23.96 -6.20 -0.48
CA ASP A 43 -23.06 -6.89 0.42
C ASP A 43 -21.93 -5.94 0.84
N GLU A 44 -21.89 -5.57 2.13
CA GLU A 44 -20.88 -4.67 2.72
C GLU A 44 -19.45 -5.17 2.44
N ALA A 45 -19.24 -6.49 2.37
CA ALA A 45 -17.93 -7.05 2.06
C ALA A 45 -17.51 -6.75 0.61
N LYS A 46 -18.43 -6.89 -0.34
CA LYS A 46 -18.16 -6.57 -1.75
C LYS A 46 -17.84 -5.08 -1.91
N LEU A 47 -18.60 -4.20 -1.22
CA LEU A 47 -18.35 -2.76 -1.23
C LEU A 47 -16.95 -2.43 -0.71
N THR A 48 -16.54 -3.05 0.40
CA THR A 48 -15.20 -2.83 0.97
C THR A 48 -14.10 -3.32 0.04
N VAL A 49 -14.28 -4.47 -0.62
CA VAL A 49 -13.31 -4.97 -1.62
C VAL A 49 -13.17 -3.98 -2.78
N VAL A 50 -14.27 -3.44 -3.29
CA VAL A 50 -14.23 -2.43 -4.37
C VAL A 50 -13.45 -1.19 -3.92
N LYS A 51 -13.66 -0.71 -2.71
CA LYS A 51 -12.89 0.42 -2.15
C LYS A 51 -11.39 0.11 -2.03
N MET A 52 -11.04 -1.10 -1.62
CA MET A 52 -9.64 -1.54 -1.59
C MET A 52 -9.02 -1.54 -3.00
N ILE A 53 -9.76 -1.97 -4.03
CA ILE A 53 -9.30 -1.91 -5.42
C ILE A 53 -9.09 -0.47 -5.86
N VAL A 54 -10.02 0.43 -5.55
CA VAL A 54 -9.87 1.87 -5.86
C VAL A 54 -8.65 2.46 -5.14
N ALA A 55 -8.43 2.12 -3.87
CA ALA A 55 -7.25 2.56 -3.12
C ALA A 55 -5.94 2.02 -3.73
N MET A 56 -5.94 0.79 -4.26
CA MET A 56 -4.80 0.23 -4.99
C MET A 56 -4.52 1.00 -6.29
N VAL A 57 -5.54 1.29 -7.07
CA VAL A 57 -5.40 2.10 -8.30
C VAL A 57 -4.85 3.49 -7.96
N PHE A 58 -5.35 4.10 -6.90
CA PHE A 58 -4.85 5.39 -6.41
C PHE A 58 -3.38 5.32 -5.98
N SER A 59 -2.97 4.24 -5.31
CA SER A 59 -1.57 3.99 -4.98
C SER A 59 -0.69 3.97 -6.22
N ILE A 60 -1.09 3.24 -7.26
CA ILE A 60 -0.36 3.17 -8.53
C ILE A 60 -0.25 4.58 -9.15
N LEU A 61 -1.35 5.34 -9.18
CA LEU A 61 -1.36 6.69 -9.77
C LEU A 61 -0.43 7.65 -9.02
N ILE A 62 -0.39 7.61 -7.69
CA ILE A 62 0.54 8.44 -6.90
C ILE A 62 1.99 8.07 -7.20
N TYR A 63 2.33 6.79 -7.29
CA TYR A 63 3.69 6.37 -7.62
C TYR A 63 4.08 6.74 -9.06
N LEU A 64 3.15 6.66 -10.01
CA LEU A 64 3.37 7.13 -11.38
C LEU A 64 3.53 8.66 -11.44
N LEU A 65 2.77 9.40 -10.64
CA LEU A 65 2.96 10.85 -10.51
C LEU A 65 4.35 11.18 -9.96
N LEU A 66 4.80 10.46 -8.92
CA LEU A 66 6.15 10.61 -8.38
C LEU A 66 7.21 10.28 -9.45
N PHE A 67 6.98 9.26 -10.28
CA PHE A 67 7.86 8.96 -11.41
C PHE A 67 7.94 10.13 -12.39
N VAL A 68 6.81 10.73 -12.78
CA VAL A 68 6.79 11.89 -13.71
C VAL A 68 7.58 13.07 -13.14
N ILE A 69 7.38 13.40 -11.86
CA ILE A 69 8.10 14.49 -11.18
C ILE A 69 9.61 14.18 -11.15
N THR A 70 9.97 12.97 -10.75
CA THR A 70 11.37 12.54 -10.67
C THR A 70 12.04 12.56 -12.04
N PHE A 71 11.34 12.04 -13.05
CA PHE A 71 11.83 12.01 -14.42
C PHE A 71 12.01 13.41 -14.99
N ALA A 72 11.07 14.34 -14.72
CA ALA A 72 11.19 15.73 -15.15
C ALA A 72 12.44 16.41 -14.57
N VAL A 73 12.71 16.20 -13.26
CA VAL A 73 13.91 16.73 -12.61
C VAL A 73 15.19 16.13 -13.20
N GLU A 74 15.21 14.80 -13.39
CA GLU A 74 16.37 14.10 -13.95
C GLU A 74 16.63 14.52 -15.42
N ALA A 75 15.57 14.72 -16.21
CA ALA A 75 15.67 15.19 -17.58
C ALA A 75 16.26 16.60 -17.67
N ILE A 76 15.94 17.48 -16.73
CA ILE A 76 16.51 18.83 -16.68
C ILE A 76 17.99 18.80 -16.30
N MET A 77 18.37 17.94 -15.35
CA MET A 77 19.73 17.90 -14.81
C MET A 77 20.70 17.07 -15.67
N HIS A 78 20.23 16.02 -16.34
CA HIS A 78 21.09 15.02 -16.99
C HIS A 78 20.58 14.62 -18.39
N PHE A 79 20.11 15.58 -19.19
CA PHE A 79 19.50 15.33 -20.51
C PHE A 79 20.37 14.50 -21.45
N GLY A 80 21.70 14.63 -21.39
CA GLY A 80 22.64 13.93 -22.27
C GLY A 80 22.92 12.46 -21.94
N THR A 81 22.51 11.97 -20.77
CA THR A 81 22.80 10.62 -20.28
C THR A 81 21.59 9.72 -20.19
N LEU A 82 20.39 10.23 -20.49
CA LEU A 82 19.15 9.48 -20.42
C LEU A 82 19.03 8.48 -21.57
N SER A 83 19.07 7.19 -21.22
CA SER A 83 18.74 6.10 -22.15
C SER A 83 17.27 5.72 -22.00
N ILE A 84 16.62 5.41 -23.14
CA ILE A 84 15.22 4.95 -23.13
C ILE A 84 15.04 3.67 -22.30
N GLN A 85 16.05 2.81 -22.26
CA GLN A 85 16.06 1.59 -21.45
C GLN A 85 16.05 1.91 -19.95
N THR A 86 16.78 2.94 -19.54
CA THR A 86 16.82 3.41 -18.14
C THR A 86 15.46 3.96 -17.73
N VAL A 87 14.83 4.78 -18.58
CA VAL A 87 13.49 5.35 -18.32
C VAL A 87 12.44 4.24 -18.15
N TRP A 88 12.48 3.23 -19.02
CA TRP A 88 11.55 2.10 -18.95
C TRP A 88 11.74 1.26 -17.69
N GLY A 89 12.99 1.06 -17.28
CA GLY A 89 13.33 0.39 -16.02
C GLY A 89 12.80 1.15 -14.80
N PHE A 90 12.96 2.48 -14.75
CA PHE A 90 12.42 3.31 -13.66
C PHE A 90 10.89 3.30 -13.63
N LEU A 91 10.24 3.44 -14.79
CA LEU A 91 8.78 3.37 -14.87
C LEU A 91 8.25 2.05 -14.27
N PHE A 92 8.87 0.93 -14.64
CA PHE A 92 8.50 -0.37 -14.10
C PHE A 92 8.72 -0.46 -12.59
N THR A 93 9.84 0.06 -12.09
CA THR A 93 10.14 0.12 -10.65
C THR A 93 9.05 0.88 -9.87
N TYR A 94 8.65 2.06 -10.34
CA TYR A 94 7.60 2.86 -9.69
C TYR A 94 6.23 2.17 -9.76
N PHE A 95 5.91 1.53 -10.87
CA PHE A 95 4.67 0.76 -11.01
C PHE A 95 4.62 -0.42 -10.02
N VAL A 96 5.70 -1.18 -9.91
CA VAL A 96 5.83 -2.28 -8.92
C VAL A 96 5.73 -1.76 -7.49
N ASN A 97 6.37 -0.63 -7.20
CA ASN A 97 6.25 0.01 -5.88
C ASN A 97 4.81 0.41 -5.56
N GLY A 98 4.07 0.97 -6.52
CA GLY A 98 2.67 1.35 -6.33
C GLY A 98 1.77 0.18 -5.92
N ILE A 99 1.94 -0.97 -6.57
CA ILE A 99 1.21 -2.20 -6.22
C ILE A 99 1.73 -2.76 -4.89
N GLY A 100 3.04 -2.92 -4.76
CA GLY A 100 3.68 -3.59 -3.64
C GLY A 100 3.44 -2.88 -2.32
N VAL A 101 3.57 -1.56 -2.28
CA VAL A 101 3.32 -0.77 -1.06
C VAL A 101 1.88 -0.88 -0.63
N PHE A 102 0.92 -0.80 -1.57
CA PHE A 102 -0.48 -1.03 -1.22
C PHE A 102 -0.70 -2.42 -0.61
N LEU A 103 -0.12 -3.48 -1.19
CA LEU A 103 -0.22 -4.83 -0.64
C LEU A 103 0.40 -4.92 0.76
N ALA A 104 1.56 -4.29 0.98
CA ALA A 104 2.25 -4.29 2.27
C ALA A 104 1.44 -3.60 3.39
N ILE A 105 0.71 -2.51 3.07
CA ILE A 105 -0.10 -1.77 4.05
C ILE A 105 -1.56 -2.23 4.11
N SER A 106 -2.01 -3.08 3.20
CA SER A 106 -3.41 -3.54 3.14
C SER A 106 -3.93 -4.16 4.44
N PRO A 107 -3.13 -4.91 5.26
CA PRO A 107 -3.60 -5.40 6.55
C PRO A 107 -3.87 -4.27 7.55
N ILE A 108 -3.08 -3.18 7.49
CA ILE A 108 -3.26 -2.02 8.38
C ILE A 108 -4.57 -1.31 8.03
N VAL A 109 -4.82 -1.07 6.73
CA VAL A 109 -6.07 -0.47 6.24
C VAL A 109 -7.28 -1.32 6.66
N ALA A 110 -7.20 -2.65 6.49
CA ALA A 110 -8.24 -3.58 6.88
C ALA A 110 -8.48 -3.60 8.41
N LEU A 111 -7.40 -3.51 9.20
CA LEU A 111 -7.48 -3.46 10.66
C LEU A 111 -8.16 -2.17 11.14
N VAL A 112 -7.78 -1.03 10.59
CA VAL A 112 -8.39 0.27 10.94
C VAL A 112 -9.87 0.30 10.55
N ALA A 113 -10.24 -0.25 9.40
CA ALA A 113 -11.62 -0.46 9.01
C ALA A 113 -12.41 -1.27 10.05
N ARG A 114 -11.76 -2.25 10.70
CA ARG A 114 -12.39 -3.07 11.76
C ARG A 114 -12.56 -2.31 13.08
N ILE A 115 -11.62 -1.42 13.41
CA ILE A 115 -11.64 -0.67 14.69
C ILE A 115 -12.72 0.41 14.68
N LYS A 116 -13.09 0.96 13.50
CA LYS A 116 -14.16 1.95 13.29
C LYS A 116 -13.99 3.27 14.08
N LYS A 117 -12.83 3.53 14.67
CA LYS A 117 -12.59 4.68 15.58
C LYS A 117 -11.96 5.90 14.90
N GLY A 118 -11.67 5.84 13.61
CA GLY A 118 -11.08 6.98 12.89
C GLY A 118 -10.00 6.56 11.91
N TYR A 119 -10.12 7.05 10.71
CA TYR A 119 -9.21 6.74 9.59
C TYR A 119 -7.77 7.23 9.83
N TRP A 120 -7.57 8.26 10.67
CA TRP A 120 -6.25 8.79 11.01
C TRP A 120 -5.35 7.79 11.73
N LEU A 121 -5.93 6.76 12.39
CA LEU A 121 -5.15 5.67 13.00
C LEU A 121 -4.34 4.89 11.97
N ALA A 122 -4.81 4.82 10.72
CA ALA A 122 -4.07 4.18 9.65
C ALA A 122 -2.76 4.90 9.35
N LEU A 123 -2.74 6.23 9.40
CA LEU A 123 -1.53 7.03 9.25
C LEU A 123 -0.53 6.68 10.36
N VAL A 124 -0.96 6.72 11.62
CA VAL A 124 -0.08 6.45 12.77
C VAL A 124 0.49 5.02 12.70
N PHE A 125 -0.36 4.03 12.45
CA PHE A 125 0.11 2.64 12.35
C PHE A 125 1.06 2.44 11.16
N THR A 126 0.80 3.08 10.03
CA THR A 126 1.65 2.98 8.85
C THR A 126 3.00 3.67 9.07
N GLU A 127 3.03 4.81 9.77
CA GLU A 127 4.27 5.49 10.12
C GLU A 127 5.14 4.64 11.06
N ILE A 128 4.56 4.08 12.11
CA ILE A 128 5.27 3.15 13.01
C ILE A 128 5.78 1.94 12.23
N TYR A 129 4.95 1.39 11.35
CA TYR A 129 5.30 0.27 10.49
C TYR A 129 6.44 0.61 9.52
N SER A 130 6.39 1.76 8.85
CA SER A 130 7.45 2.22 7.97
C SER A 130 8.75 2.49 8.73
N PHE A 131 8.66 3.08 9.93
CA PHE A 131 9.82 3.29 10.78
C PHE A 131 10.49 1.98 11.20
N ALA A 132 9.71 0.97 11.60
CA ALA A 132 10.23 -0.36 11.89
C ALA A 132 10.89 -1.00 10.65
N GLY A 133 10.41 -0.70 9.45
CA GLY A 133 10.99 -1.13 8.19
C GLY A 133 12.42 -0.63 7.95
N LEU A 134 12.79 0.55 8.50
CA LEU A 134 14.18 1.03 8.44
C LEU A 134 15.13 0.09 9.18
N PHE A 135 14.74 -0.33 10.37
CA PHE A 135 15.55 -1.29 11.14
C PHE A 135 15.59 -2.65 10.46
N ALA A 136 14.48 -3.07 9.86
CA ALA A 136 14.42 -4.29 9.07
C ALA A 136 15.36 -4.23 7.85
N SER A 137 15.59 -3.04 7.28
CA SER A 137 16.48 -2.87 6.14
C SER A 137 17.96 -3.10 6.47
N MET A 138 18.34 -3.14 7.76
CA MET A 138 19.72 -3.39 8.20
C MET A 138 20.11 -4.87 8.17
N SER A 139 19.16 -5.79 8.11
CA SER A 139 19.41 -7.24 8.09
C SER A 139 18.95 -7.86 6.78
N GLU A 140 19.79 -8.68 6.15
CA GLU A 140 19.46 -9.35 4.88
C GLU A 140 18.21 -10.24 4.97
N THR A 141 18.04 -10.93 6.09
CA THR A 141 16.86 -11.77 6.32
C THR A 141 15.61 -10.93 6.51
N LEU A 142 15.70 -9.87 7.33
CA LEU A 142 14.56 -9.01 7.63
C LEU A 142 14.13 -8.19 6.41
N LYS A 143 15.04 -7.79 5.53
CA LYS A 143 14.71 -7.15 4.25
C LYS A 143 13.72 -7.98 3.42
N THR A 144 13.87 -9.30 3.46
CA THR A 144 13.03 -10.22 2.69
C THR A 144 11.70 -10.49 3.38
N VAL A 145 11.70 -10.59 4.72
CA VAL A 145 10.51 -10.98 5.50
C VAL A 145 9.61 -9.79 5.82
N TYR A 146 10.16 -8.60 5.99
CA TYR A 146 9.36 -7.43 6.34
C TYR A 146 8.65 -6.85 5.10
N PRO A 147 7.30 -6.74 5.07
CA PRO A 147 6.60 -6.54 3.80
C PRO A 147 6.96 -5.24 3.08
N ILE A 148 7.19 -4.12 3.78
CA ILE A 148 7.53 -2.87 3.11
C ILE A 148 8.93 -2.92 2.48
N THR A 149 9.91 -3.55 3.13
CA THR A 149 11.26 -3.75 2.56
C THR A 149 11.26 -4.80 1.45
N ALA A 150 10.38 -5.80 1.53
CA ALA A 150 10.19 -6.80 0.49
C ALA A 150 9.73 -6.16 -0.84
N VAL A 151 8.92 -5.10 -0.79
CA VAL A 151 8.56 -4.31 -2.00
C VAL A 151 9.80 -3.75 -2.67
N PHE A 152 10.72 -3.17 -1.90
CA PHE A 152 11.95 -2.56 -2.44
C PHE A 152 12.94 -3.61 -2.99
N GLN A 153 12.90 -4.85 -2.50
CA GLN A 153 13.63 -5.96 -3.13
C GLN A 153 13.02 -6.36 -4.48
N LEU A 154 11.69 -6.41 -4.57
CA LEU A 154 11.00 -6.74 -5.82
C LEU A 154 11.20 -5.67 -6.90
N SER A 155 11.19 -4.40 -6.51
CA SER A 155 11.38 -3.28 -7.42
C SER A 155 12.84 -3.11 -7.89
N GLY A 156 13.79 -3.89 -7.33
CA GLY A 156 15.20 -3.83 -7.70
C GLY A 156 15.99 -2.72 -7.00
N TYR A 157 15.42 -2.09 -5.97
CA TYR A 157 16.13 -1.09 -5.17
C TYR A 157 17.22 -1.74 -4.30
N TYR A 158 16.92 -2.88 -3.69
CA TYR A 158 17.91 -3.72 -3.01
C TYR A 158 18.36 -4.84 -3.93
N GLU A 159 19.67 -5.10 -3.94
CA GLU A 159 20.21 -6.30 -4.58
C GLU A 159 19.66 -7.54 -3.86
N ALA A 160 19.04 -8.42 -4.61
CA ALA A 160 18.44 -9.62 -4.07
C ALA A 160 18.56 -10.79 -5.05
N THR A 161 18.81 -11.97 -4.52
CA THR A 161 18.78 -13.20 -5.30
C THR A 161 17.37 -13.51 -5.79
N ILE A 162 17.23 -14.32 -6.83
CA ILE A 162 15.92 -14.74 -7.36
C ILE A 162 15.08 -15.39 -6.26
N GLY A 163 15.72 -16.19 -5.37
CA GLY A 163 15.05 -16.80 -4.22
C GLY A 163 14.46 -15.77 -3.24
N ASN A 164 15.22 -14.71 -2.92
CA ASN A 164 14.74 -13.65 -2.04
C ASN A 164 13.60 -12.84 -2.67
N LYS A 165 13.64 -12.58 -3.97
CA LYS A 165 12.54 -11.93 -4.69
C LYS A 165 11.28 -12.79 -4.68
N ALA A 166 11.40 -14.09 -4.88
CA ALA A 166 10.27 -15.01 -4.78
C ALA A 166 9.66 -15.02 -3.37
N ALA A 167 10.51 -15.07 -2.32
CA ALA A 167 10.07 -15.00 -0.93
C ALA A 167 9.35 -13.67 -0.62
N SER A 168 9.89 -12.54 -1.09
CA SER A 168 9.27 -11.23 -0.95
C SER A 168 7.87 -11.17 -1.60
N LEU A 169 7.72 -11.77 -2.77
CA LEU A 169 6.41 -11.86 -3.44
C LEU A 169 5.41 -12.67 -2.61
N VAL A 170 5.84 -13.82 -2.06
CA VAL A 170 4.98 -14.65 -1.19
C VAL A 170 4.51 -13.86 0.03
N ILE A 171 5.39 -13.07 0.65
CA ILE A 171 5.03 -12.25 1.81
C ILE A 171 3.98 -11.20 1.47
N LEU A 172 4.08 -10.54 0.32
CA LEU A 172 3.07 -9.58 -0.12
C LEU A 172 1.72 -10.25 -0.40
N ILE A 173 1.73 -11.47 -0.97
CA ILE A 173 0.50 -12.26 -1.14
C ILE A 173 -0.10 -12.62 0.23
N VAL A 174 0.71 -13.00 1.21
CA VAL A 174 0.26 -13.27 2.58
C VAL A 174 -0.38 -12.02 3.20
N CYS A 175 0.20 -10.82 3.02
CA CYS A 175 -0.41 -9.56 3.47
C CYS A 175 -1.79 -9.33 2.83
N MET A 176 -1.92 -9.56 1.54
CA MET A 176 -3.21 -9.45 0.85
C MET A 176 -4.25 -10.43 1.41
N VAL A 177 -3.86 -11.69 1.61
CA VAL A 177 -4.74 -12.71 2.19
C VAL A 177 -5.17 -12.33 3.61
N LEU A 178 -4.25 -11.85 4.44
CA LEU A 178 -4.56 -11.35 5.79
C LEU A 178 -5.55 -10.20 5.76
N ALA A 179 -5.39 -9.23 4.85
CA ALA A 179 -6.33 -8.12 4.69
C ALA A 179 -7.75 -8.63 4.34
N VAL A 180 -7.86 -9.57 3.40
CA VAL A 180 -9.13 -10.18 3.02
C VAL A 180 -9.76 -10.97 4.17
N LEU A 181 -8.96 -11.72 4.94
CA LEU A 181 -9.46 -12.45 6.12
C LEU A 181 -9.99 -11.51 7.21
N ILE A 182 -9.29 -10.40 7.47
CA ILE A 182 -9.73 -9.37 8.42
C ILE A 182 -11.08 -8.79 7.98
N LEU A 183 -11.24 -8.45 6.70
CA LEU A 183 -12.47 -7.89 6.15
C LEU A 183 -13.63 -8.88 6.14
N ASN A 184 -13.39 -10.14 5.78
CA ASN A 184 -14.40 -11.20 5.84
C ASN A 184 -14.89 -11.48 7.27
N GLY A 185 -13.99 -11.35 8.27
CA GLY A 185 -14.35 -11.44 9.68
C GLY A 185 -15.32 -10.34 10.14
N LEU A 186 -15.25 -9.14 9.49
CA LEU A 186 -16.20 -8.04 9.72
C LEU A 186 -17.60 -8.38 9.20
N SER A 187 -17.69 -8.88 7.98
CA SER A 187 -18.95 -9.23 7.34
C SER A 187 -19.74 -10.28 8.14
N ARG A 188 -19.05 -11.27 8.71
CA ARG A 188 -19.68 -12.30 9.55
C ARG A 188 -20.22 -11.77 10.88
N LYS A 189 -19.54 -10.79 11.49
CA LYS A 189 -19.97 -10.20 12.77
C LYS A 189 -21.21 -9.34 12.60
N ASN A 190 -21.29 -8.57 11.52
CA ASN A 190 -22.45 -7.74 11.21
C ASN A 190 -23.71 -8.58 10.89
N LYS A 191 -23.58 -9.73 10.21
CA LYS A 191 -24.71 -10.65 10.00
C LYS A 191 -25.29 -11.23 11.30
N LYS A 192 -24.44 -11.51 12.29
CA LYS A 192 -24.91 -12.04 13.60
C LYS A 192 -25.58 -11.00 14.50
N SER A 193 -25.42 -9.71 14.22
CA SER A 193 -26.03 -8.62 15.01
C SER A 193 -27.43 -8.22 14.50
N ILE A 194 -27.89 -8.80 13.40
CA ILE A 194 -29.19 -8.51 12.77
C ILE A 194 -30.25 -9.57 13.12
N TYR A 195 -29.82 -10.68 13.69
CA TYR A 195 -30.67 -11.76 14.26
C TYR A 195 -30.52 -11.79 15.79
#